data_38fa5a3074287dea417399f61128391f
#
_entry.id   38fa5a3074287dea417399f61128391f
#
_cell.length_a   1.000
_cell.length_b   1.000
_cell.length_c   1.000
_cell.angle_alpha   90.00
_cell.angle_beta   90.00
_cell.angle_gamma   90.00
#
_symmetry.space_group_name_H-M   'P 1'
#
loop_
_entity.id
_entity.type
_entity.pdbx_description
1 polymer ?
#
loop_
_entity_poly.entity_id
_entity_poly.type
_entity_poly.pdbx_seq_one_letter_code
_entity_poly.pdbx_strand_id
1 'polypeptide(L)'
;MTLQLHLPGHLRPRWRDLPRLAALLQRRLGPPPLHPLTRPAACWLWLLTLATQHAAGRLLAHGTATVSVTGPRVPWTRRAACTAVLTAGLAAHLAWIWLPLEAAAWALKSHTWPLTIAVLGFGITLSLLVETGNLLQHTRALTSLTATRRHLRAHTEGTWWEAGNLAGHDNDPVSAGRLVHQALHLADAHQAGLVVVASSPATHRAYLRRGFTPGPLNPRVLIRPPHPTARPGAAS
;
A
#
# COMPACT_ATOMS: atom_id res chain seq x y z
N MET A 1 6.59 20.45 -18.87
CA MET A 1 5.31 20.69 -18.13
C MET A 1 5.12 19.57 -17.11
N THR A 2 5.29 19.82 -15.82
CA THR A 2 5.19 18.79 -14.78
C THR A 2 3.71 18.61 -14.45
N LEU A 3 3.08 17.59 -15.01
CA LEU A 3 1.72 17.18 -14.65
C LEU A 3 1.71 16.76 -13.18
N GLN A 4 1.32 17.68 -12.30
CA GLN A 4 1.00 17.34 -10.92
C GLN A 4 -0.32 16.58 -10.90
N LEU A 5 -0.32 15.41 -10.27
CA LEU A 5 -1.55 14.66 -10.01
C LEU A 5 -2.45 15.49 -9.08
N HIS A 6 -3.38 16.25 -9.68
CA HIS A 6 -4.36 17.02 -8.91
C HIS A 6 -5.48 16.07 -8.50
N LEU A 7 -5.26 15.38 -7.36
CA LEU A 7 -6.31 14.56 -6.78
C LEU A 7 -7.42 15.48 -6.23
N PRO A 8 -8.68 15.20 -6.52
CA PRO A 8 -9.80 15.92 -5.90
C PRO A 8 -9.65 15.92 -4.38
N GLY A 9 -9.74 17.09 -3.76
CA GLY A 9 -9.47 17.24 -2.33
C GLY A 9 -10.30 16.35 -1.41
N HIS A 10 -11.54 16.01 -1.83
CA HIS A 10 -12.44 15.12 -1.10
C HIS A 10 -12.01 13.63 -1.12
N LEU A 11 -11.06 13.26 -1.97
CA LEU A 11 -10.52 11.90 -2.04
C LEU A 11 -9.20 11.74 -1.27
N ARG A 12 -8.65 12.80 -0.74
CA ARG A 12 -7.44 12.73 0.09
C ARG A 12 -7.84 12.45 1.53
N PRO A 13 -7.42 11.33 2.12
CA PRO A 13 -7.65 11.09 3.54
C PRO A 13 -6.89 12.14 4.36
N ARG A 14 -7.41 12.47 5.53
CA ARG A 14 -6.66 13.28 6.51
C ARG A 14 -5.69 12.37 7.26
N TRP A 15 -4.64 12.93 7.81
CA TRP A 15 -3.66 12.18 8.63
C TRP A 15 -4.34 11.38 9.76
N ARG A 16 -5.36 11.95 10.39
CA ARG A 16 -6.14 11.31 11.46
C ARG A 16 -6.92 10.06 11.01
N ASP A 17 -7.14 9.89 9.72
CA ASP A 17 -7.90 8.75 9.17
C ASP A 17 -6.98 7.54 8.92
N LEU A 18 -5.65 7.76 8.84
CA LEU A 18 -4.67 6.72 8.50
C LEU A 18 -4.66 5.53 9.46
N PRO A 19 -4.78 5.67 10.79
CA PRO A 19 -4.84 4.51 11.68
C PRO A 19 -6.04 3.60 11.41
N ARG A 20 -7.20 4.16 11.11
CA ARG A 20 -8.40 3.39 10.74
C ARG A 20 -8.19 2.64 9.41
N LEU A 21 -7.59 3.30 8.43
CA LEU A 21 -7.29 2.69 7.13
C LEU A 21 -6.20 1.62 7.26
N ALA A 22 -5.20 1.81 8.12
CA ALA A 22 -4.19 0.80 8.41
C ALA A 22 -4.80 -0.45 9.04
N ALA A 23 -5.70 -0.28 10.00
CA ALA A 23 -6.43 -1.40 10.60
C ALA A 23 -7.33 -2.13 9.60
N LEU A 24 -7.88 -1.43 8.60
CA LEU A 24 -8.62 -2.01 7.50
C LEU A 24 -7.70 -2.85 6.60
N LEU A 25 -6.55 -2.30 6.18
CA LEU A 25 -5.56 -3.02 5.35
C LEU A 25 -5.05 -4.26 6.05
N GLN A 26 -4.73 -4.17 7.34
CA GLN A 26 -4.30 -5.32 8.14
C GLN A 26 -5.35 -6.44 8.12
N ARG A 27 -6.62 -6.11 8.28
CA ARG A 27 -7.70 -7.11 8.25
C ARG A 27 -7.91 -7.74 6.88
N ARG A 28 -7.66 -7.00 5.79
CA ARG A 28 -7.97 -7.41 4.41
C ARG A 28 -6.81 -8.03 3.66
N LEU A 29 -5.62 -7.50 3.87
CA LEU A 29 -4.43 -7.86 3.12
C LEU A 29 -3.35 -8.46 4.02
N GLY A 30 -3.37 -8.16 5.32
CA GLY A 30 -2.43 -8.71 6.27
C GLY A 30 -2.75 -10.17 6.60
N PRO A 31 -1.73 -10.95 7.00
CA PRO A 31 -1.95 -12.26 7.58
C PRO A 31 -2.70 -12.12 8.91
N PRO A 32 -3.44 -13.16 9.35
CA PRO A 32 -4.00 -13.15 10.68
C PRO A 32 -2.86 -12.99 11.70
N PRO A 33 -3.00 -12.12 12.70
CA PRO A 33 -1.96 -11.94 13.71
C PRO A 33 -1.77 -13.25 14.48
N LEU A 34 -0.51 -13.66 14.66
CA LEU A 34 -0.15 -14.87 15.40
C LEU A 34 -0.59 -14.78 16.87
N HIS A 35 -0.58 -13.56 17.43
CA HIS A 35 -0.98 -13.28 18.79
C HIS A 35 -1.65 -11.91 18.88
N PRO A 36 -2.65 -11.69 19.77
CA PRO A 36 -3.30 -10.39 19.95
C PRO A 36 -2.34 -9.23 20.21
N LEU A 37 -1.22 -9.50 20.91
CA LEU A 37 -0.20 -8.51 21.23
C LEU A 37 0.61 -8.03 20.01
N THR A 38 0.64 -8.79 18.92
CA THR A 38 1.36 -8.39 17.69
C THR A 38 0.52 -7.55 16.74
N ARG A 39 -0.79 -7.49 16.98
CA ARG A 39 -1.73 -6.72 16.16
C ARG A 39 -1.37 -5.23 16.05
N PRO A 40 -0.94 -4.53 17.11
CA PRO A 40 -0.49 -3.14 16.99
C PRO A 40 0.69 -2.96 16.05
N ALA A 41 1.67 -3.89 16.10
CA ALA A 41 2.85 -3.83 15.22
C ALA A 41 2.50 -4.06 13.75
N ALA A 42 1.65 -5.02 13.46
CA ALA A 42 1.15 -5.26 12.10
C ALA A 42 0.39 -4.03 11.57
N CYS A 43 -0.48 -3.43 12.39
CA CYS A 43 -1.16 -2.18 12.05
C CYS A 43 -0.17 -1.02 11.85
N TRP A 44 0.92 -0.96 12.64
CA TRP A 44 1.95 0.06 12.50
C TRP A 44 2.64 0.01 11.13
N LEU A 45 3.00 -1.17 10.63
CA LEU A 45 3.62 -1.33 9.32
C LEU A 45 2.69 -0.88 8.19
N TRP A 46 1.38 -1.18 8.28
CA TRP A 46 0.39 -0.66 7.36
C TRP A 46 0.21 0.85 7.49
N LEU A 47 0.24 1.38 8.72
CA LEU A 47 0.21 2.82 8.96
C LEU A 47 1.40 3.53 8.32
N LEU A 48 2.61 2.98 8.47
CA LEU A 48 3.81 3.50 7.84
C LEU A 48 3.69 3.50 6.31
N THR A 49 3.18 2.40 5.74
CA THR A 49 2.93 2.30 4.30
C THR A 49 1.94 3.37 3.82
N LEU A 50 0.82 3.55 4.52
CA LEU A 50 -0.16 4.57 4.18
C LEU A 50 0.37 6.00 4.40
N ALA A 51 1.11 6.24 5.48
CA ALA A 51 1.70 7.54 5.77
C ALA A 51 2.71 7.97 4.68
N THR A 52 3.55 7.05 4.21
CA THR A 52 4.47 7.32 3.10
C THR A 52 3.72 7.60 1.79
N GLN A 53 2.67 6.84 1.48
CA GLN A 53 1.83 7.09 0.30
C GLN A 53 1.06 8.41 0.41
N HIS A 54 0.59 8.74 1.60
CA HIS A 54 -0.09 10.02 1.87
C HIS A 54 0.87 11.20 1.72
N ALA A 55 2.07 11.15 2.31
CA ALA A 55 3.10 12.16 2.16
C ALA A 55 3.51 12.35 0.69
N ALA A 56 3.60 11.25 -0.07
CA ALA A 56 3.84 11.28 -1.50
C ALA A 56 2.65 11.84 -2.32
N GLY A 57 1.47 12.04 -1.71
CA GLY A 57 0.26 12.47 -2.38
C GLY A 57 -0.34 11.42 -3.32
N ARG A 58 -0.16 10.15 -3.00
CA ARG A 58 -0.55 8.98 -3.81
C ARG A 58 -1.72 8.21 -3.24
N LEU A 59 -2.18 8.56 -2.04
CA LEU A 59 -3.24 7.87 -1.33
C LEU A 59 -4.59 8.51 -1.65
N LEU A 60 -5.53 7.68 -2.09
CA LEU A 60 -6.94 8.00 -2.28
C LEU A 60 -7.74 7.23 -1.24
N ALA A 61 -8.77 7.86 -0.70
CA ALA A 61 -9.75 7.21 0.17
C ALA A 61 -11.15 7.75 -0.12
N HIS A 62 -12.15 6.89 0.00
CA HIS A 62 -13.56 7.26 -0.11
C HIS A 62 -14.37 6.37 0.83
N GLY A 63 -15.13 6.99 1.74
CA GLY A 63 -15.88 6.23 2.75
C GLY A 63 -14.97 5.31 3.56
N THR A 64 -15.20 4.01 3.44
CA THR A 64 -14.44 2.96 4.12
C THR A 64 -13.40 2.28 3.22
N ALA A 65 -13.11 2.83 2.05
CA ALA A 65 -12.17 2.24 1.11
C ALA A 65 -10.92 3.12 0.91
N THR A 66 -9.82 2.47 0.55
CA THR A 66 -8.54 3.12 0.23
C THR A 66 -7.86 2.46 -0.96
N VAL A 67 -7.14 3.25 -1.73
CA VAL A 67 -6.26 2.79 -2.80
C VAL A 67 -5.05 3.71 -2.91
N SER A 68 -3.88 3.16 -3.19
CA SER A 68 -2.71 3.95 -3.55
C SER A 68 -2.51 3.97 -5.05
N VAL A 69 -2.28 5.15 -5.63
CA VAL A 69 -2.02 5.32 -7.06
C VAL A 69 -0.65 5.95 -7.24
N THR A 70 0.27 5.20 -7.81
CA THR A 70 1.63 5.68 -8.13
C THR A 70 1.66 6.09 -9.59
N GLY A 71 1.52 7.38 -9.81
CA GLY A 71 1.44 7.99 -11.14
C GLY A 71 2.69 8.78 -11.52
N PRO A 72 2.50 10.03 -11.97
CA PRO A 72 3.54 10.89 -12.48
C PRO A 72 4.61 11.26 -11.43
N ARG A 73 5.61 12.00 -11.88
CA ARG A 73 6.75 12.42 -11.05
C ARG A 73 6.29 13.16 -9.80
N VAL A 74 6.71 12.67 -8.64
CA VAL A 74 6.46 13.32 -7.35
C VAL A 74 7.42 14.49 -7.21
N PRO A 75 6.94 15.70 -6.83
CA PRO A 75 7.79 16.84 -6.53
C PRO A 75 8.84 16.48 -5.47
N TRP A 76 10.01 17.12 -5.54
CA TRP A 76 11.11 16.82 -4.61
C TRP A 76 10.73 17.04 -3.13
N THR A 77 9.92 18.06 -2.83
CA THR A 77 9.41 18.33 -1.48
C THR A 77 8.62 17.17 -0.90
N ARG A 78 7.75 16.57 -1.70
CA ARG A 78 6.99 15.36 -1.31
C ARG A 78 7.86 14.12 -1.22
N ARG A 79 8.92 14.02 -2.05
CA ARG A 79 9.91 12.95 -1.90
C ARG A 79 10.64 13.06 -0.58
N ALA A 80 11.10 14.26 -0.22
CA ALA A 80 11.74 14.53 1.05
C ALA A 80 10.81 14.19 2.23
N ALA A 81 9.55 14.63 2.18
CA ALA A 81 8.55 14.29 3.20
C ALA A 81 8.31 12.76 3.29
N CYS A 82 8.20 12.08 2.15
CA CYS A 82 8.05 10.62 2.11
C CYS A 82 9.27 9.92 2.73
N THR A 83 10.48 10.36 2.38
CA THR A 83 11.72 9.81 2.95
C THR A 83 11.79 10.06 4.46
N ALA A 84 11.47 11.27 4.92
CA ALA A 84 11.46 11.60 6.34
C ALA A 84 10.46 10.71 7.12
N VAL A 85 9.23 10.58 6.63
CA VAL A 85 8.20 9.70 7.23
C VAL A 85 8.67 8.26 7.27
N LEU A 86 9.24 7.75 6.17
CA LEU A 86 9.75 6.39 6.08
C LEU A 86 10.91 6.16 7.07
N THR A 87 11.90 7.06 7.10
CA THR A 87 13.05 6.94 7.98
C THR A 87 12.64 7.00 9.45
N ALA A 88 11.82 7.98 9.83
CA ALA A 88 11.33 8.10 11.20
C ALA A 88 10.48 6.87 11.61
N GLY A 89 9.62 6.39 10.72
CA GLY A 89 8.79 5.22 10.99
C GLY A 89 9.59 3.93 11.09
N LEU A 90 10.61 3.74 10.26
CA LEU A 90 11.52 2.58 10.36
C LEU A 90 12.37 2.66 11.63
N ALA A 91 12.89 3.83 12.01
CA ALA A 91 13.60 4.00 13.25
C ALA A 91 12.73 3.66 14.47
N ALA A 92 11.48 4.14 14.50
CA ALA A 92 10.51 3.80 15.52
C ALA A 92 10.19 2.29 15.54
N HIS A 93 10.09 1.65 14.38
CA HIS A 93 9.85 0.20 14.27
C HIS A 93 11.04 -0.60 14.81
N LEU A 94 12.27 -0.22 14.46
CA LEU A 94 13.48 -0.84 14.97
C LEU A 94 13.60 -0.66 16.50
N ALA A 95 13.31 0.54 17.02
CA ALA A 95 13.28 0.79 18.45
C ALA A 95 12.25 -0.10 19.16
N TRP A 96 11.08 -0.30 18.55
CA TRP A 96 10.04 -1.19 19.09
C TRP A 96 10.49 -2.66 19.15
N ILE A 97 11.30 -3.12 18.21
CA ILE A 97 11.89 -4.47 18.23
C ILE A 97 13.01 -4.55 19.28
N TRP A 98 13.87 -3.52 19.33
CA TRP A 98 15.06 -3.50 20.16
C TRP A 98 14.77 -3.38 21.66
N LEU A 99 13.84 -2.48 22.04
CA LEU A 99 13.54 -2.21 23.46
C LEU A 99 13.08 -3.46 24.26
N PRO A 100 12.15 -4.28 23.78
CA PRO A 100 11.78 -5.51 24.49
C PRO A 100 12.94 -6.51 24.60
N LEU A 101 13.79 -6.56 23.59
CA LEU A 101 14.97 -7.45 23.60
C LEU A 101 15.98 -7.01 24.64
N GLU A 102 16.28 -5.72 24.73
CA GLU A 102 17.17 -5.16 25.75
C GLU A 102 16.59 -5.34 27.15
N ALA A 103 15.27 -5.11 27.33
CA ALA A 103 14.61 -5.36 28.59
C ALA A 103 14.69 -6.83 29.02
N ALA A 104 14.51 -7.77 28.07
CA ALA A 104 14.66 -9.19 28.34
C ALA A 104 16.12 -9.56 28.72
N ALA A 105 17.10 -9.03 27.99
CA ALA A 105 18.51 -9.25 28.26
C ALA A 105 18.94 -8.69 29.64
N TRP A 106 18.42 -7.50 29.99
CA TRP A 106 18.64 -6.91 31.31
C TRP A 106 18.01 -7.73 32.43
N ALA A 107 16.77 -8.19 32.25
CA ALA A 107 16.07 -9.05 33.22
C ALA A 107 16.83 -10.35 33.47
N LEU A 108 17.42 -10.97 32.44
CA LEU A 108 18.22 -12.18 32.59
C LEU A 108 19.51 -11.92 33.37
N LYS A 109 20.14 -10.75 33.20
CA LYS A 109 21.39 -10.39 33.90
C LYS A 109 21.18 -10.00 35.36
N SER A 110 20.07 -9.37 35.68
CA SER A 110 19.84 -8.79 37.03
C SER A 110 19.45 -9.82 38.10
N HIS A 111 19.09 -11.05 37.73
CA HIS A 111 18.55 -12.10 38.59
C HIS A 111 17.39 -11.68 39.51
N THR A 112 16.94 -10.43 39.39
CA THR A 112 15.92 -9.82 40.28
C THR A 112 14.52 -9.86 39.68
N TRP A 113 14.40 -10.11 38.40
CA TRP A 113 13.14 -10.12 37.68
C TRP A 113 12.71 -11.55 37.31
N PRO A 114 11.41 -11.86 37.39
CA PRO A 114 10.93 -13.19 37.04
C PRO A 114 11.23 -13.52 35.56
N LEU A 115 11.61 -14.77 35.31
CA LEU A 115 11.88 -15.33 33.97
C LEU A 115 10.75 -15.02 32.95
N THR A 116 9.54 -14.82 33.48
CA THR A 116 8.36 -14.42 32.68
C THR A 116 8.55 -13.16 31.86
N ILE A 117 9.26 -12.12 32.39
CA ILE A 117 9.51 -10.87 31.65
C ILE A 117 10.48 -11.11 30.50
N ALA A 118 11.52 -11.91 30.71
CA ALA A 118 12.46 -12.29 29.66
C ALA A 118 11.75 -13.08 28.53
N VAL A 119 10.92 -14.05 28.89
CA VAL A 119 10.13 -14.85 27.94
C VAL A 119 9.14 -14.00 27.17
N LEU A 120 8.42 -13.08 27.85
CA LEU A 120 7.50 -12.16 27.18
C LEU A 120 8.21 -11.21 26.22
N GLY A 121 9.34 -10.61 26.64
CA GLY A 121 10.13 -9.72 25.77
C GLY A 121 10.64 -10.43 24.53
N PHE A 122 11.16 -11.64 24.69
CA PHE A 122 11.61 -12.47 23.57
C PHE A 122 10.44 -12.89 22.66
N GLY A 123 9.31 -13.31 23.23
CA GLY A 123 8.10 -13.68 22.49
C GLY A 123 7.52 -12.53 21.67
N ILE A 124 7.49 -11.32 22.24
CA ILE A 124 7.06 -10.10 21.52
C ILE A 124 8.02 -9.82 20.36
N THR A 125 9.34 -9.82 20.60
CA THR A 125 10.33 -9.57 19.57
C THR A 125 10.23 -10.58 18.43
N LEU A 126 10.14 -11.86 18.72
CA LEU A 126 9.99 -12.91 17.72
C LEU A 126 8.71 -12.71 16.89
N SER A 127 7.60 -12.39 17.54
CA SER A 127 6.33 -12.12 16.86
C SER A 127 6.43 -10.91 15.92
N LEU A 128 7.11 -9.83 16.36
CA LEU A 128 7.35 -8.64 15.53
C LEU A 128 8.20 -8.96 14.30
N LEU A 129 9.23 -9.79 14.46
CA LEU A 129 10.09 -10.24 13.35
C LEU A 129 9.30 -11.09 12.34
N VAL A 130 8.46 -12.00 12.82
CA VAL A 130 7.60 -12.81 11.93
C VAL A 130 6.59 -11.93 11.17
N GLU A 131 5.93 -10.98 11.84
CA GLU A 131 5.01 -10.05 11.18
C GLU A 131 5.73 -9.17 10.13
N THR A 132 6.95 -8.73 10.44
CA THR A 132 7.79 -7.99 9.50
C THR A 132 8.14 -8.88 8.29
N GLY A 133 8.52 -10.14 8.53
CA GLY A 133 8.79 -11.13 7.48
C GLY A 133 7.58 -11.39 6.58
N ASN A 134 6.39 -11.50 7.17
CA ASN A 134 5.13 -11.66 6.42
C ASN A 134 4.83 -10.44 5.54
N LEU A 135 5.07 -9.22 6.04
CA LEU A 135 4.91 -8.00 5.24
C LEU A 135 5.91 -7.97 4.09
N LEU A 136 7.16 -8.37 4.32
CA LEU A 136 8.20 -8.45 3.28
C LEU A 136 7.83 -9.45 2.17
N GLN A 137 7.12 -10.53 2.47
CA GLN A 137 6.59 -11.42 1.44
C GLN A 137 5.54 -10.73 0.56
N HIS A 138 4.71 -9.86 1.12
CA HIS A 138 3.78 -9.04 0.35
C HIS A 138 4.49 -8.05 -0.58
N THR A 139 5.71 -7.60 -0.22
CA THR A 139 6.51 -6.72 -1.09
C THR A 139 6.97 -7.41 -2.37
N ARG A 140 7.06 -8.76 -2.41
CA ARG A 140 7.35 -9.51 -3.63
C ARG A 140 6.27 -9.32 -4.71
N ALA A 141 5.01 -9.19 -4.31
CA ALA A 141 3.94 -8.84 -5.25
C ALA A 141 4.13 -7.40 -5.79
N LEU A 142 4.59 -6.48 -4.94
CA LEU A 142 4.90 -5.11 -5.35
C LEU A 142 6.12 -5.04 -6.27
N THR A 143 7.14 -5.89 -6.06
CA THR A 143 8.29 -5.95 -6.98
C THR A 143 7.90 -6.44 -8.35
N SER A 144 7.01 -7.43 -8.47
CA SER A 144 6.50 -7.89 -9.76
C SER A 144 5.66 -6.83 -10.46
N LEU A 145 4.90 -6.03 -9.71
CA LEU A 145 4.14 -4.89 -10.22
C LEU A 145 5.08 -3.83 -10.79
N THR A 146 6.10 -3.44 -10.03
CA THR A 146 7.10 -2.46 -10.46
C THR A 146 7.92 -2.97 -11.65
N ALA A 147 8.27 -4.25 -11.69
CA ALA A 147 8.95 -4.87 -12.83
C ALA A 147 8.08 -4.85 -14.09
N THR A 148 6.80 -5.23 -13.97
CA THR A 148 5.84 -5.17 -15.09
C THR A 148 5.68 -3.74 -15.60
N ARG A 149 5.52 -2.76 -14.72
CA ARG A 149 5.44 -1.34 -15.11
C ARG A 149 6.70 -0.86 -15.81
N ARG A 150 7.88 -1.25 -15.34
CA ARG A 150 9.15 -0.92 -15.97
C ARG A 150 9.24 -1.53 -17.37
N HIS A 151 8.86 -2.79 -17.50
CA HIS A 151 8.81 -3.49 -18.78
C HIS A 151 7.87 -2.78 -19.76
N LEU A 152 6.65 -2.44 -19.36
CA LEU A 152 5.68 -1.74 -20.18
C LEU A 152 6.21 -0.37 -20.64
N ARG A 153 6.83 0.40 -19.74
CA ARG A 153 7.44 1.69 -20.08
C ARG A 153 8.57 1.61 -21.10
N ALA A 154 9.27 0.48 -21.14
CA ALA A 154 10.37 0.26 -22.07
C ALA A 154 9.88 -0.23 -23.45
N HIS A 155 8.72 -0.88 -23.51
CA HIS A 155 8.25 -1.58 -24.73
C HIS A 155 6.92 -1.05 -25.29
N THR A 156 6.28 -0.11 -24.59
CA THR A 156 5.02 0.49 -25.06
C THR A 156 5.06 2.00 -24.91
N GLU A 157 4.45 2.69 -25.85
CA GLU A 157 4.24 4.13 -25.74
C GLU A 157 3.24 4.45 -24.63
N GLY A 158 3.46 5.58 -23.95
CA GLY A 158 2.54 6.11 -22.97
C GLY A 158 3.03 6.07 -21.52
N THR A 159 2.19 6.60 -20.65
CA THR A 159 2.44 6.70 -19.22
C THR A 159 1.77 5.54 -18.52
N TRP A 160 2.51 4.84 -17.65
CA TRP A 160 1.98 3.74 -16.87
C TRP A 160 2.00 4.06 -15.37
N TRP A 161 0.86 3.87 -14.72
CA TRP A 161 0.67 4.06 -13.29
C TRP A 161 0.47 2.73 -12.60
N GLU A 162 0.80 2.68 -11.31
CA GLU A 162 0.51 1.54 -10.46
C GLU A 162 -0.64 1.89 -9.52
N ALA A 163 -1.60 0.99 -9.38
CA ALA A 163 -2.60 1.07 -8.33
C ALA A 163 -2.46 -0.14 -7.41
N GLY A 164 -2.39 0.13 -6.11
CA GLY A 164 -2.18 -0.88 -5.07
C GLY A 164 -2.95 -0.58 -3.81
N ASN A 165 -2.85 -1.48 -2.84
CA ASN A 165 -3.47 -1.32 -1.51
C ASN A 165 -4.98 -1.02 -1.58
N LEU A 166 -5.68 -1.58 -2.60
CA LEU A 166 -7.12 -1.47 -2.67
C LEU A 166 -7.74 -2.33 -1.58
N ALA A 167 -8.37 -1.69 -0.62
CA ALA A 167 -9.15 -2.35 0.42
C ALA A 167 -10.43 -1.56 0.70
N GLY A 168 -11.49 -2.26 1.04
CA GLY A 168 -12.77 -1.72 1.47
C GLY A 168 -13.40 -2.58 2.54
N HIS A 169 -14.35 -2.02 3.28
CA HIS A 169 -15.10 -2.76 4.28
C HIS A 169 -16.14 -3.67 3.61
N ASP A 170 -16.39 -4.88 4.17
CA ASP A 170 -17.38 -5.83 3.59
C ASP A 170 -18.77 -5.24 3.50
N ASN A 171 -19.14 -4.45 4.50
CA ASN A 171 -20.45 -3.83 4.57
C ASN A 171 -20.58 -2.58 3.68
N ASP A 172 -19.51 -2.23 2.93
CA ASP A 172 -19.51 -1.05 2.06
C ASP A 172 -18.77 -1.34 0.73
N PRO A 173 -19.26 -2.28 -0.07
CA PRO A 173 -18.68 -2.59 -1.38
C PRO A 173 -18.80 -1.41 -2.37
N VAL A 174 -19.75 -0.51 -2.13
CA VAL A 174 -19.99 0.66 -2.99
C VAL A 174 -18.82 1.63 -2.92
N SER A 175 -18.27 1.89 -1.74
CA SER A 175 -17.11 2.78 -1.58
C SER A 175 -15.88 2.27 -2.32
N ALA A 176 -15.59 0.96 -2.26
CA ALA A 176 -14.49 0.36 -3.01
C ALA A 176 -14.73 0.45 -4.52
N GLY A 177 -15.97 0.17 -4.97
CA GLY A 177 -16.35 0.28 -6.39
C GLY A 177 -16.21 1.71 -6.93
N ARG A 178 -16.68 2.71 -6.19
CA ARG A 178 -16.53 4.12 -6.53
C ARG A 178 -15.07 4.55 -6.60
N LEU A 179 -14.26 4.10 -5.64
CA LEU A 179 -12.84 4.45 -5.59
C LEU A 179 -12.06 3.87 -6.78
N VAL A 180 -12.35 2.61 -7.18
CA VAL A 180 -11.80 2.02 -8.40
C VAL A 180 -12.23 2.82 -9.64
N HIS A 181 -13.50 3.17 -9.74
CA HIS A 181 -14.02 3.96 -10.86
C HIS A 181 -13.31 5.31 -10.95
N GLN A 182 -13.13 6.01 -9.83
CA GLN A 182 -12.40 7.27 -9.78
C GLN A 182 -10.93 7.13 -10.16
N ALA A 183 -10.26 6.05 -9.72
CA ALA A 183 -8.89 5.77 -10.11
C ALA A 183 -8.77 5.50 -11.63
N LEU A 184 -9.74 4.81 -12.22
CA LEU A 184 -9.82 4.59 -13.66
C LEU A 184 -10.03 5.91 -14.42
N HIS A 185 -11.00 6.72 -14.01
CA HIS A 185 -11.24 8.03 -14.61
C HIS A 185 -10.02 8.94 -14.53
N LEU A 186 -9.32 8.92 -13.41
CA LEU A 186 -8.11 9.69 -13.22
C LEU A 186 -7.01 9.23 -14.19
N ALA A 187 -6.84 7.93 -14.37
CA ALA A 187 -5.88 7.37 -15.33
C ALA A 187 -6.26 7.73 -16.77
N ASP A 188 -7.54 7.60 -17.13
CA ASP A 188 -8.04 7.94 -18.46
C ASP A 188 -7.86 9.44 -18.78
N ALA A 189 -8.18 10.33 -17.82
CA ALA A 189 -7.97 11.77 -17.96
C ALA A 189 -6.49 12.14 -18.20
N HIS A 190 -5.57 11.33 -17.72
CA HIS A 190 -4.14 11.50 -17.92
C HIS A 190 -3.57 10.63 -19.05
N GLN A 191 -4.41 9.94 -19.81
CA GLN A 191 -4.00 8.99 -20.86
C GLN A 191 -2.96 7.98 -20.33
N ALA A 192 -3.15 7.50 -19.10
CA ALA A 192 -2.25 6.60 -18.42
C ALA A 192 -2.81 5.18 -18.39
N GLY A 193 -1.98 4.20 -18.71
CA GLY A 193 -2.27 2.82 -18.44
C GLY A 193 -2.15 2.51 -16.96
N LEU A 194 -2.87 1.51 -16.49
CA LEU A 194 -2.85 1.06 -15.10
C LEU A 194 -2.27 -0.34 -14.98
N VAL A 195 -1.46 -0.53 -13.94
CA VAL A 195 -0.95 -1.84 -13.51
C VAL A 195 -1.42 -2.09 -12.09
N VAL A 196 -2.05 -3.25 -11.85
CA VAL A 196 -2.60 -3.65 -10.55
C VAL A 196 -2.21 -5.08 -10.22
N VAL A 197 -2.22 -5.44 -8.94
CA VAL A 197 -2.09 -6.83 -8.49
C VAL A 197 -3.43 -7.28 -7.90
N ALA A 198 -3.93 -8.40 -8.36
CA ALA A 198 -5.12 -9.01 -7.79
C ALA A 198 -4.74 -9.79 -6.52
N SER A 199 -5.31 -9.39 -5.39
CA SER A 199 -5.09 -10.03 -4.08
C SER A 199 -5.86 -11.37 -3.93
N SER A 200 -6.89 -11.60 -4.75
CA SER A 200 -7.72 -12.79 -4.70
C SER A 200 -8.29 -13.13 -6.08
N PRO A 201 -8.76 -14.39 -6.30
CA PRO A 201 -9.44 -14.76 -7.54
C PRO A 201 -10.70 -13.91 -7.80
N ALA A 202 -11.40 -13.49 -6.77
CA ALA A 202 -12.57 -12.61 -6.90
C ALA A 202 -12.19 -11.23 -7.42
N THR A 203 -11.12 -10.63 -6.84
CA THR A 203 -10.56 -9.35 -7.29
C THR A 203 -10.02 -9.46 -8.71
N HIS A 204 -9.36 -10.56 -9.06
CA HIS A 204 -8.89 -10.82 -10.42
C HIS A 204 -10.05 -10.77 -11.42
N ARG A 205 -11.12 -11.54 -11.19
CA ARG A 205 -12.32 -11.50 -12.06
C ARG A 205 -12.96 -10.11 -12.11
N ALA A 206 -12.96 -9.37 -11.02
CA ALA A 206 -13.50 -8.02 -10.99
C ALA A 206 -12.71 -7.03 -11.86
N TYR A 207 -11.41 -7.18 -11.93
CA TYR A 207 -10.55 -6.38 -12.82
C TYR A 207 -10.72 -6.77 -14.29
N LEU A 208 -10.80 -8.08 -14.60
CA LEU A 208 -11.05 -8.53 -15.98
C LEU A 208 -12.35 -7.93 -16.54
N ARG A 209 -13.42 -7.88 -15.74
CA ARG A 209 -14.69 -7.23 -16.13
C ARG A 209 -14.58 -5.73 -16.38
N ARG A 210 -13.49 -5.09 -15.94
CA ARG A 210 -13.20 -3.66 -16.14
C ARG A 210 -12.16 -3.40 -17.23
N GLY A 211 -11.93 -4.39 -18.10
CA GLY A 211 -11.02 -4.26 -19.25
C GLY A 211 -9.54 -4.42 -18.92
N PHE A 212 -9.22 -4.98 -17.74
CA PHE A 212 -7.84 -5.38 -17.47
C PHE A 212 -7.54 -6.73 -18.12
N THR A 213 -6.28 -6.91 -18.52
CA THR A 213 -5.74 -8.15 -19.07
C THR A 213 -4.55 -8.63 -18.25
N PRO A 214 -4.22 -9.93 -18.25
CA PRO A 214 -3.01 -10.43 -17.59
C PRO A 214 -1.73 -9.76 -18.11
N GLY A 215 -0.84 -9.43 -17.20
CA GLY A 215 0.44 -8.80 -17.54
C GLY A 215 1.44 -9.79 -18.14
N PRO A 216 2.41 -9.31 -18.94
CA PRO A 216 3.34 -10.14 -19.68
C PRO A 216 4.33 -10.92 -18.81
N LEU A 217 4.68 -10.42 -17.63
CA LEU A 217 5.67 -11.03 -16.75
C LEU A 217 5.04 -11.92 -15.65
N ASN A 218 3.82 -11.63 -15.25
CA ASN A 218 3.13 -12.35 -14.19
C ASN A 218 1.61 -12.26 -14.38
N PRO A 219 0.88 -13.37 -14.51
CA PRO A 219 -0.55 -13.37 -14.75
C PRO A 219 -1.40 -12.82 -13.57
N ARG A 220 -0.82 -12.73 -12.36
CA ARG A 220 -1.48 -12.07 -11.21
C ARG A 220 -1.40 -10.55 -11.28
N VAL A 221 -0.46 -10.02 -12.06
CA VAL A 221 -0.38 -8.61 -12.37
C VAL A 221 -1.28 -8.35 -13.57
N LEU A 222 -2.22 -7.46 -13.42
CA LEU A 222 -3.18 -7.11 -14.44
C LEU A 222 -2.84 -5.72 -14.99
N ILE A 223 -3.01 -5.55 -16.29
CA ILE A 223 -2.74 -4.30 -16.98
C ILE A 223 -3.99 -3.81 -17.71
N ARG A 224 -4.19 -2.52 -17.73
CA ARG A 224 -5.17 -1.85 -18.56
C ARG A 224 -4.44 -0.77 -19.35
N PRO A 225 -4.38 -0.86 -20.69
CA PRO A 225 -3.74 0.15 -21.50
C PRO A 225 -4.44 1.51 -21.37
N PRO A 226 -3.76 2.60 -21.74
CA PRO A 226 -4.38 3.92 -21.81
C PRO A 226 -5.62 3.88 -22.70
N HIS A 227 -6.73 4.44 -22.22
CA HIS A 227 -7.92 4.56 -23.06
C HIS A 227 -7.70 5.72 -24.03
N PRO A 228 -7.80 5.53 -25.34
CA PRO A 228 -7.76 6.64 -26.28
C PRO A 228 -8.98 7.53 -26.00
N THR A 229 -8.75 8.70 -25.43
CA THR A 229 -9.80 9.73 -25.39
C THR A 229 -10.12 10.06 -26.85
N ALA A 230 -11.38 9.92 -27.25
CA ALA A 230 -11.83 10.39 -28.53
C ALA A 230 -11.32 11.83 -28.69
N ARG A 231 -10.45 12.08 -29.69
CA ARG A 231 -9.97 13.43 -29.99
C ARG A 231 -11.20 14.28 -30.19
N PRO A 232 -11.43 15.34 -29.39
CA PRO A 232 -12.45 16.30 -29.72
C PRO A 232 -12.01 16.97 -31.02
N GLY A 233 -12.63 16.59 -32.15
CA GLY A 233 -12.30 17.20 -33.43
C GLY A 233 -12.28 16.28 -34.66
N ALA A 234 -12.65 15.00 -34.54
CA ALA A 234 -12.80 14.13 -35.72
C ALA A 234 -14.27 14.00 -36.20
N ALA A 235 -15.03 15.08 -36.06
CA ALA A 235 -16.31 15.24 -36.74
C ALA A 235 -16.14 16.38 -37.73
N SER A 236 -15.64 16.05 -38.90
CA SER A 236 -15.72 16.87 -40.14
C SER A 236 -16.76 16.31 -41.05
#